data_cce36baa1a2f7eec1f7541bb356461f3
#
_entry.id   cce36baa1a2f7eec1f7541bb356461f3
#
_cell.length_a   1.000
_cell.length_b   1.000
_cell.length_c   1.000
_cell.angle_alpha   90.00
_cell.angle_beta   90.00
_cell.angle_gamma   90.00
#
_symmetry.space_group_name_H-M   'P 1'
#
loop_
_entity.id
_entity.type
_entity.pdbx_description
1 polymer ?
#
loop_
_entity_poly.entity_id
_entity_poly.type
_entity_poly.pdbx_seq_one_letter_code
_entity_poly.pdbx_strand_id
1 'polypeptide(L)'
;MPSSTPSTVDLLQDALAYVDAWLDYRVWKLRSPGAQAAVWFDGRIQFSKAYGTSNLDTGEPLTTGHLFRVASHSKTFTATAMMQLVEAGKPPYANRAGSWLPGLANAGAPPPHVTLGELVSHSAGVIRDGVDASYWAHGRSFPDQVGLLDIALREGDIRQPEATFKYTNIGYSLLGLIIGKAAGSSFNAYTEAAIIEKLGLRNTGPELDETLLADYAGGHSALSSCTDRHVIPHVDTRAMSAATGFYSTAEDMVTFSSAHFYGDDRLLSDRSKREMQRTVWIGLDSDAPLDGYGYGTITRHYGGHRMVGHLGGYPRHITPTPWGPGGGGALSVPTNPGDGPAEELAAGILKILDTARNQPTRQPLKSGLIDSSAIAPAVSPAGDIDLDRFTGRFAALWGVTDVVRIGDKIYAVSPVGPSPLVQPAELEVIDDTTLRIMSGSPYGSVGELFRYERDAGGAIISVFAGGMKAWPIEVYRGMSS
;
A
#
# COMPACT_ATOMS: atom_id res chain seq x y z
N MET A 1 -40.17 7.15 -35.28
CA MET A 1 -39.41 8.06 -34.41
C MET A 1 -37.96 7.71 -34.55
N PRO A 2 -37.04 8.57 -34.97
CA PRO A 2 -35.63 8.24 -34.96
C PRO A 2 -35.18 8.07 -33.52
N SER A 3 -34.64 6.90 -33.18
CA SER A 3 -33.97 6.66 -31.89
C SER A 3 -32.79 7.63 -31.79
N SER A 4 -32.86 8.58 -30.86
CA SER A 4 -31.71 9.41 -30.53
C SER A 4 -30.57 8.50 -30.10
N THR A 5 -29.38 8.66 -30.69
CA THR A 5 -28.16 7.95 -30.25
C THR A 5 -27.97 8.25 -28.76
N PRO A 6 -27.82 7.22 -27.90
CA PRO A 6 -27.62 7.42 -26.46
C PRO A 6 -26.44 8.37 -26.20
N SER A 7 -26.59 9.25 -25.22
CA SER A 7 -25.43 10.08 -24.79
C SER A 7 -24.40 9.22 -24.10
N THR A 8 -23.16 9.70 -24.02
CA THR A 8 -22.09 9.02 -23.26
C THR A 8 -22.51 8.81 -21.78
N VAL A 9 -23.30 9.71 -21.22
CA VAL A 9 -23.81 9.60 -19.84
C VAL A 9 -24.79 8.43 -19.73
N ASP A 10 -25.71 8.26 -20.70
CA ASP A 10 -26.66 7.15 -20.69
C ASP A 10 -25.94 5.80 -20.79
N LEU A 11 -24.93 5.69 -21.67
CA LEU A 11 -24.11 4.49 -21.80
C LEU A 11 -23.34 4.15 -20.51
N LEU A 12 -22.85 5.16 -19.80
CA LEU A 12 -22.20 4.96 -18.51
C LEU A 12 -23.17 4.54 -17.42
N GLN A 13 -24.41 5.04 -17.43
CA GLN A 13 -25.45 4.59 -16.47
C GLN A 13 -25.83 3.13 -16.71
N ASP A 14 -26.00 2.70 -17.95
CA ASP A 14 -26.22 1.29 -18.29
C ASP A 14 -25.06 0.41 -17.86
N ALA A 15 -23.82 0.89 -18.06
CA ALA A 15 -22.62 0.19 -17.61
C ALA A 15 -22.57 0.07 -16.07
N LEU A 16 -22.96 1.10 -15.33
CA LEU A 16 -23.02 1.06 -13.86
C LEU A 16 -24.08 0.08 -13.34
N ALA A 17 -25.20 -0.08 -14.03
CA ALA A 17 -26.18 -1.11 -13.71
C ALA A 17 -25.59 -2.53 -13.85
N TYR A 18 -24.77 -2.74 -14.88
CA TYR A 18 -24.04 -4.01 -15.02
C TYR A 18 -22.91 -4.17 -13.99
N VAL A 19 -22.20 -3.10 -13.65
CA VAL A 19 -21.19 -3.12 -12.56
C VAL A 19 -21.80 -3.61 -11.26
N ASP A 20 -23.02 -3.17 -10.93
CA ASP A 20 -23.75 -3.61 -9.74
C ASP A 20 -23.94 -5.14 -9.72
N ALA A 21 -24.55 -5.69 -10.75
CA ALA A 21 -24.79 -7.12 -10.86
C ALA A 21 -23.49 -7.93 -10.93
N TRP A 22 -22.47 -7.39 -11.58
CA TRP A 22 -21.16 -8.03 -11.70
C TRP A 22 -20.42 -8.07 -10.34
N LEU A 23 -20.43 -6.98 -9.57
CA LEU A 23 -19.80 -6.92 -8.25
C LEU A 23 -20.47 -7.86 -7.26
N ASP A 24 -21.80 -7.91 -7.21
CA ASP A 24 -22.55 -8.82 -6.35
C ASP A 24 -22.11 -10.28 -6.61
N TYR A 25 -22.08 -10.68 -7.88
CA TYR A 25 -21.61 -12.01 -8.27
C TYR A 25 -20.14 -12.25 -7.92
N ARG A 26 -19.25 -11.26 -8.15
CA ARG A 26 -17.80 -11.44 -7.93
C ARG A 26 -17.45 -11.53 -6.45
N VAL A 27 -18.05 -10.73 -5.60
CA VAL A 27 -17.85 -10.76 -4.14
C VAL A 27 -18.23 -12.14 -3.61
N TRP A 28 -19.39 -12.67 -4.02
CA TRP A 28 -19.82 -14.01 -3.66
C TRP A 28 -18.88 -15.09 -4.19
N LYS A 29 -18.57 -15.08 -5.49
CA LYS A 29 -17.74 -16.10 -6.15
C LYS A 29 -16.33 -16.18 -5.57
N LEU A 30 -15.75 -15.04 -5.24
CA LEU A 30 -14.40 -14.94 -4.68
C LEU A 30 -14.37 -15.14 -3.17
N ARG A 31 -15.52 -15.45 -2.56
CA ARG A 31 -15.65 -15.63 -1.11
C ARG A 31 -15.07 -14.43 -0.33
N SER A 32 -15.20 -13.23 -0.87
CA SER A 32 -14.86 -12.01 -0.14
C SER A 32 -15.97 -11.74 0.86
N PRO A 33 -15.67 -11.51 2.15
CA PRO A 33 -16.71 -11.17 3.12
C PRO A 33 -17.51 -9.96 2.71
N GLY A 34 -16.84 -8.88 2.29
CA GLY A 34 -17.51 -7.68 1.82
C GLY A 34 -16.62 -6.79 0.96
N ALA A 35 -17.28 -5.91 0.20
CA ALA A 35 -16.67 -4.85 -0.58
C ALA A 35 -17.58 -3.62 -0.63
N GLN A 36 -17.00 -2.42 -0.60
CA GLN A 36 -17.67 -1.21 -1.07
C GLN A 36 -17.14 -0.87 -2.47
N ALA A 37 -17.93 -0.13 -3.25
CA ALA A 37 -17.47 0.46 -4.49
C ALA A 37 -18.12 1.82 -4.70
N ALA A 38 -17.32 2.83 -5.06
CA ALA A 38 -17.80 4.15 -5.47
C ALA A 38 -17.12 4.58 -6.76
N VAL A 39 -17.90 5.17 -7.66
CA VAL A 39 -17.43 5.73 -8.93
C VAL A 39 -17.83 7.20 -9.00
N TRP A 40 -16.86 8.06 -9.25
CA TRP A 40 -17.06 9.49 -9.41
C TRP A 40 -16.73 9.90 -10.85
N PHE A 41 -17.63 10.56 -11.52
CA PHE A 41 -17.41 11.27 -12.79
C PHE A 41 -18.48 12.34 -12.99
N ASP A 42 -18.26 13.25 -13.91
CA ASP A 42 -19.20 14.34 -14.22
C ASP A 42 -19.60 15.16 -12.96
N GLY A 43 -18.59 15.51 -12.14
CA GLY A 43 -18.73 16.39 -10.98
C GLY A 43 -19.38 15.77 -9.74
N ARG A 44 -19.70 14.48 -9.72
CA ARG A 44 -20.39 13.83 -8.60
C ARG A 44 -20.13 12.32 -8.52
N ILE A 45 -20.53 11.74 -7.40
CA ILE A 45 -20.61 10.28 -7.24
C ILE A 45 -21.78 9.78 -8.07
N GLN A 46 -21.52 8.90 -9.02
CA GLN A 46 -22.50 8.30 -9.92
C GLN A 46 -22.91 6.89 -9.48
N PHE A 47 -22.08 6.26 -8.68
CA PHE A 47 -22.30 4.92 -8.16
C PHE A 47 -21.71 4.81 -6.77
N SER A 48 -22.49 4.27 -5.83
CA SER A 48 -22.01 3.91 -4.50
C SER A 48 -22.85 2.74 -3.98
N LYS A 49 -22.16 1.60 -3.70
CA LYS A 49 -22.78 0.39 -3.16
C LYS A 49 -21.83 -0.41 -2.27
N ALA A 50 -22.44 -1.24 -1.43
CA ALA A 50 -21.76 -2.20 -0.60
C ALA A 50 -22.35 -3.61 -0.83
N TYR A 51 -21.49 -4.63 -0.71
CA TYR A 51 -21.81 -6.02 -0.98
C TYR A 51 -21.28 -6.89 0.16
N GLY A 52 -22.05 -7.93 0.50
CA GLY A 52 -21.64 -8.91 1.51
C GLY A 52 -21.78 -8.41 2.94
N THR A 53 -20.85 -8.79 3.79
CA THR A 53 -20.94 -8.70 5.25
C THR A 53 -19.81 -7.84 5.81
N SER A 54 -20.14 -6.96 6.78
CA SER A 54 -19.15 -6.16 7.51
C SER A 54 -18.32 -7.03 8.44
N ASN A 55 -18.98 -7.99 9.11
CA ASN A 55 -18.37 -8.87 10.10
C ASN A 55 -18.97 -10.27 10.00
N LEU A 56 -18.13 -11.27 9.73
CA LEU A 56 -18.57 -12.68 9.59
C LEU A 56 -19.04 -13.30 10.89
N ASP A 57 -18.55 -12.86 12.06
CA ASP A 57 -18.94 -13.41 13.35
C ASP A 57 -20.38 -12.99 13.72
N THR A 58 -20.78 -11.77 13.35
CA THR A 58 -22.13 -11.23 13.62
C THR A 58 -23.11 -11.44 12.48
N GLY A 59 -22.60 -11.64 11.24
CA GLY A 59 -23.43 -11.68 10.03
C GLY A 59 -23.97 -10.31 9.61
N GLU A 60 -23.47 -9.23 10.17
CA GLU A 60 -23.91 -7.87 9.89
C GLU A 60 -23.68 -7.49 8.42
N PRO A 61 -24.69 -7.00 7.69
CA PRO A 61 -24.52 -6.57 6.31
C PRO A 61 -23.56 -5.37 6.20
N LEU A 62 -22.68 -5.39 5.21
CA LEU A 62 -21.84 -4.23 4.90
C LEU A 62 -22.69 -3.11 4.28
N THR A 63 -22.44 -1.87 4.71
CA THR A 63 -23.08 -0.66 4.14
C THR A 63 -22.03 0.29 3.58
N THR A 64 -22.44 1.28 2.81
CA THR A 64 -21.55 2.34 2.28
C THR A 64 -21.03 3.28 3.37
N GLY A 65 -21.60 3.25 4.57
CA GLY A 65 -21.16 4.02 5.72
C GLY A 65 -20.09 3.35 6.56
N HIS A 66 -19.84 2.04 6.39
CA HIS A 66 -18.79 1.37 7.14
C HIS A 66 -17.40 1.89 6.77
N LEU A 67 -16.58 2.07 7.80
CA LEU A 67 -15.24 2.62 7.71
C LEU A 67 -14.21 1.52 7.39
N PHE A 68 -13.30 1.80 6.48
CA PHE A 68 -12.20 0.91 6.14
C PHE A 68 -10.87 1.56 6.52
N ARG A 69 -9.94 0.79 7.10
CA ARG A 69 -8.55 1.24 7.20
C ARG A 69 -7.96 1.27 5.80
N VAL A 70 -7.66 2.48 5.30
CA VAL A 70 -7.19 2.66 3.93
C VAL A 70 -5.68 2.57 3.80
N ALA A 71 -5.00 2.28 4.90
CA ALA A 71 -3.57 1.95 4.95
C ALA A 71 -2.70 2.93 4.14
N SER A 72 -1.98 2.43 3.13
CA SER A 72 -1.02 3.23 2.37
C SER A 72 -1.62 4.37 1.55
N HIS A 73 -2.94 4.48 1.44
CA HIS A 73 -3.56 5.75 0.98
C HIS A 73 -3.22 6.93 1.88
N SER A 74 -2.91 6.69 3.17
CA SER A 74 -2.38 7.70 4.08
C SER A 74 -1.21 8.47 3.47
N LYS A 75 -0.41 7.82 2.63
CA LYS A 75 0.72 8.45 1.94
C LYS A 75 0.29 9.52 0.94
N THR A 76 -0.85 9.33 0.28
CA THR A 76 -1.40 10.36 -0.61
C THR A 76 -1.88 11.57 0.19
N PHE A 77 -2.55 11.36 1.35
CA PHE A 77 -2.90 12.44 2.28
C PHE A 77 -1.66 13.15 2.80
N THR A 78 -0.63 12.41 3.19
CA THR A 78 0.65 12.96 3.68
C THR A 78 1.37 13.77 2.60
N ALA A 79 1.43 13.27 1.37
CA ALA A 79 2.04 13.99 0.25
C ALA A 79 1.25 15.25 -0.11
N THR A 80 -0.08 15.20 -0.03
CA THR A 80 -0.95 16.37 -0.21
C THR A 80 -0.69 17.42 0.88
N ALA A 81 -0.64 17.02 2.15
CA ALA A 81 -0.33 17.90 3.28
C ALA A 81 1.07 18.55 3.13
N MET A 82 2.06 17.75 2.72
CA MET A 82 3.41 18.25 2.47
C MET A 82 3.42 19.26 1.31
N MET A 83 2.70 18.98 0.23
CA MET A 83 2.60 19.89 -0.92
C MET A 83 1.92 21.20 -0.57
N GLN A 84 0.87 21.18 0.27
CA GLN A 84 0.23 22.41 0.79
C GLN A 84 1.21 23.28 1.56
N LEU A 85 2.04 22.67 2.41
CA LEU A 85 3.08 23.41 3.15
C LEU A 85 4.14 23.98 2.21
N VAL A 86 4.53 23.25 1.17
CA VAL A 86 5.46 23.75 0.14
C VAL A 86 4.86 24.95 -0.62
N GLU A 87 3.58 24.90 -1.00
CA GLU A 87 2.87 26.04 -1.60
C GLU A 87 2.82 27.26 -0.66
N ALA A 88 2.72 27.03 0.66
CA ALA A 88 2.78 28.05 1.69
C ALA A 88 4.21 28.52 2.00
N GLY A 89 5.22 28.08 1.27
CA GLY A 89 6.62 28.44 1.46
C GLY A 89 7.31 27.75 2.65
N LYS A 90 6.77 26.64 3.14
CA LYS A 90 7.27 25.84 4.27
C LYS A 90 7.25 24.36 3.90
N PRO A 91 8.27 23.63 4.22
CA PRO A 91 9.66 23.71 3.78
C PRO A 91 9.78 23.25 2.31
N PRO A 92 10.78 23.68 1.56
CA PRO A 92 11.01 23.14 0.21
C PRO A 92 11.44 21.67 0.27
N TYR A 93 11.11 20.88 -0.78
CA TYR A 93 11.48 19.47 -0.87
C TYR A 93 12.98 19.19 -0.77
N ALA A 94 13.83 20.17 -1.12
CA ALA A 94 15.28 20.09 -0.97
C ALA A 94 15.78 20.13 0.47
N ASN A 95 14.93 20.48 1.44
CA ASN A 95 15.33 20.50 2.84
C ASN A 95 15.61 19.08 3.34
N ARG A 96 16.62 18.98 4.21
CA ARG A 96 16.99 17.70 4.82
C ARG A 96 16.11 17.38 6.02
N ALA A 97 15.77 16.11 6.20
CA ALA A 97 14.96 15.66 7.33
C ALA A 97 15.58 16.00 8.69
N GLY A 98 16.91 15.90 8.81
CA GLY A 98 17.64 16.23 10.04
C GLY A 98 17.51 17.68 10.49
N SER A 99 17.27 18.63 9.58
CA SER A 99 17.02 20.03 9.95
C SER A 99 15.66 20.23 10.64
N TRP A 100 14.74 19.31 10.44
CA TRP A 100 13.41 19.33 11.04
C TRP A 100 13.28 18.42 12.26
N LEU A 101 14.07 17.36 12.33
CA LEU A 101 14.05 16.39 13.40
C LEU A 101 15.42 16.34 14.11
N PRO A 102 15.64 17.20 15.15
CA PRO A 102 16.93 17.28 15.84
C PRO A 102 17.43 15.96 16.42
N GLY A 103 16.52 15.06 16.78
CA GLY A 103 16.86 13.70 17.20
C GLY A 103 17.61 12.90 16.12
N LEU A 104 17.43 13.21 14.84
CA LEU A 104 18.16 12.59 13.73
C LEU A 104 19.47 13.33 13.41
N ALA A 105 19.60 14.61 13.76
CA ALA A 105 20.69 15.46 13.29
C ALA A 105 22.10 15.06 13.79
N ASN A 106 22.17 14.38 14.93
CA ASN A 106 23.45 14.01 15.59
C ASN A 106 23.93 12.60 15.26
N ALA A 107 23.18 11.85 14.47
CA ALA A 107 23.58 10.52 14.04
C ALA A 107 24.39 10.64 12.74
N GLY A 108 25.56 10.03 12.71
CA GLY A 108 26.38 9.89 11.49
C GLY A 108 25.78 9.00 10.41
N ALA A 109 24.48 8.67 10.52
CA ALA A 109 23.75 7.74 9.66
C ALA A 109 22.83 8.50 8.66
N PRO A 110 22.45 7.93 7.50
CA PRO A 110 21.79 8.57 6.37
C PRO A 110 20.46 9.32 6.61
N PRO A 111 19.54 8.91 7.53
CA PRO A 111 18.28 9.62 7.70
C PRO A 111 18.39 11.14 7.86
N PRO A 112 19.40 11.72 8.56
CA PRO A 112 19.53 13.18 8.69
C PRO A 112 19.89 13.88 7.38
N HIS A 113 20.51 13.18 6.44
CA HIS A 113 21.00 13.76 5.18
C HIS A 113 20.01 13.67 4.03
N VAL A 114 19.02 12.79 4.13
CA VAL A 114 17.99 12.64 3.09
C VAL A 114 17.10 13.88 3.01
N THR A 115 16.68 14.21 1.81
CA THR A 115 15.75 15.31 1.55
C THR A 115 14.30 14.88 1.75
N LEU A 116 13.41 15.85 1.92
CA LEU A 116 11.97 15.59 2.00
C LEU A 116 11.44 15.05 0.66
N GLY A 117 12.04 15.46 -0.47
CA GLY A 117 11.72 14.93 -1.79
C GLY A 117 12.06 13.45 -1.91
N GLU A 118 13.22 13.02 -1.40
CA GLU A 118 13.61 11.61 -1.37
C GLU A 118 12.70 10.77 -0.48
N LEU A 119 12.27 11.29 0.66
CA LEU A 119 11.31 10.59 1.53
C LEU A 119 9.95 10.39 0.85
N VAL A 120 9.39 11.45 0.23
CA VAL A 120 8.05 11.41 -0.37
C VAL A 120 8.01 10.57 -1.65
N SER A 121 9.13 10.45 -2.37
CA SER A 121 9.27 9.65 -3.58
C SER A 121 9.75 8.22 -3.37
N HIS A 122 10.02 7.82 -2.11
CA HIS A 122 10.63 6.52 -1.79
C HIS A 122 12.04 6.33 -2.37
N SER A 123 12.78 7.41 -2.55
CA SER A 123 14.17 7.37 -3.01
C SER A 123 15.22 7.57 -1.91
N ALA A 124 14.77 7.72 -0.66
CA ALA A 124 15.64 7.97 0.48
C ALA A 124 16.50 6.76 0.92
N GLY A 125 16.25 5.57 0.41
CA GLY A 125 16.97 4.35 0.80
C GLY A 125 16.68 3.85 2.21
N VAL A 126 15.68 4.41 2.89
CA VAL A 126 15.32 4.11 4.28
C VAL A 126 14.61 2.75 4.37
N ILE A 127 14.87 2.00 5.44
CA ILE A 127 14.21 0.73 5.75
C ILE A 127 12.68 0.88 5.68
N ARG A 128 12.00 -0.20 5.28
CA ARG A 128 10.54 -0.15 5.11
C ARG A 128 9.81 0.03 6.43
N ASP A 129 10.03 -0.89 7.38
CA ASP A 129 9.25 -1.01 8.62
C ASP A 129 10.12 -1.28 9.86
N GLY A 130 11.44 -1.31 9.71
CA GLY A 130 12.38 -1.75 10.76
C GLY A 130 12.74 -3.22 10.64
N VAL A 131 13.75 -3.65 11.40
CA VAL A 131 14.23 -5.04 11.43
C VAL A 131 13.22 -5.97 12.11
N ASP A 132 12.49 -5.46 13.10
CA ASP A 132 11.33 -6.13 13.70
C ASP A 132 10.06 -5.32 13.43
N ALA A 133 9.28 -5.77 12.46
CA ALA A 133 7.99 -5.20 12.09
C ALA A 133 6.81 -6.08 12.55
N SER A 134 6.97 -6.82 13.65
CA SER A 134 5.93 -7.72 14.19
C SER A 134 4.64 -7.00 14.64
N TYR A 135 4.66 -5.68 14.78
CA TYR A 135 3.47 -4.87 14.99
C TYR A 135 2.44 -4.99 13.84
N TRP A 136 2.87 -5.28 12.61
CA TRP A 136 1.96 -5.60 11.51
C TRP A 136 1.19 -6.91 11.70
N ALA A 137 1.76 -7.83 12.47
CA ALA A 137 1.14 -9.11 12.82
C ALA A 137 0.55 -9.10 14.25
N HIS A 138 0.36 -7.92 14.86
CA HIS A 138 -0.12 -7.73 16.23
C HIS A 138 0.78 -8.31 17.33
N GLY A 139 2.02 -8.63 17.00
CA GLY A 139 3.00 -9.13 17.97
C GLY A 139 3.44 -8.09 19.00
N ARG A 140 3.26 -6.81 18.70
CA ARG A 140 3.50 -5.65 19.60
C ARG A 140 2.74 -4.42 19.09
N SER A 141 2.70 -3.36 19.88
CA SER A 141 2.16 -2.06 19.44
C SER A 141 3.03 -1.41 18.37
N PHE A 142 2.40 -0.63 17.49
CA PHE A 142 3.12 0.25 16.58
C PHE A 142 4.02 1.22 17.36
N PRO A 143 5.14 1.68 16.78
CA PRO A 143 6.07 2.56 17.47
C PRO A 143 5.40 3.91 17.76
N ASP A 144 5.70 4.45 18.93
CA ASP A 144 5.48 5.86 19.21
C ASP A 144 6.59 6.71 18.55
N GLN A 145 6.55 8.01 18.76
CA GLN A 145 7.53 8.92 18.16
C GLN A 145 8.98 8.57 18.55
N VAL A 146 9.22 8.17 19.78
CA VAL A 146 10.56 7.80 20.25
C VAL A 146 11.04 6.53 19.56
N GLY A 147 10.20 5.51 19.54
CA GLY A 147 10.48 4.24 18.86
C GLY A 147 10.67 4.41 17.35
N LEU A 148 9.87 5.26 16.70
CA LEU A 148 10.02 5.58 15.28
C LEU A 148 11.39 6.22 14.98
N LEU A 149 11.80 7.20 15.79
CA LEU A 149 13.10 7.85 15.63
C LEU A 149 14.26 6.88 15.92
N ASP A 150 14.12 5.99 16.91
CA ASP A 150 15.12 4.97 17.22
C ASP A 150 15.29 3.98 16.04
N ILE A 151 14.20 3.50 15.44
CA ILE A 151 14.24 2.66 14.22
C ILE A 151 14.96 3.42 13.09
N ALA A 152 14.57 4.66 12.83
CA ALA A 152 15.17 5.46 11.77
C ALA A 152 16.68 5.66 11.96
N LEU A 153 17.13 5.85 13.20
CA LEU A 153 18.54 6.08 13.55
C LEU A 153 19.41 4.83 13.48
N ARG A 154 18.90 3.70 13.99
CA ARG A 154 19.70 2.47 14.14
C ARG A 154 19.62 1.54 12.95
N GLU A 155 18.49 1.57 12.24
CA GLU A 155 18.14 0.58 11.22
C GLU A 155 17.81 1.22 9.87
N GLY A 156 17.76 2.56 9.81
CA GLY A 156 17.18 3.29 8.67
C GLY A 156 17.95 3.14 7.37
N ASP A 157 19.26 2.92 7.42
CA ASP A 157 20.12 2.92 6.24
C ASP A 157 20.19 1.54 5.56
N ILE A 158 19.47 1.39 4.47
CA ILE A 158 19.48 0.16 3.66
C ILE A 158 20.15 0.40 2.32
N ARG A 159 19.99 1.60 1.72
CA ARG A 159 20.51 1.94 0.41
C ARG A 159 20.96 3.39 0.33
N GLN A 160 21.84 3.66 -0.61
CA GLN A 160 22.17 5.05 -0.96
C GLN A 160 20.92 5.77 -1.47
N PRO A 161 20.67 7.02 -1.05
CA PRO A 161 19.62 7.84 -1.59
C PRO A 161 19.71 7.93 -3.11
N GLU A 162 18.55 7.98 -3.78
CA GLU A 162 18.41 8.08 -5.25
C GLU A 162 18.99 6.91 -6.07
N ALA A 163 19.49 5.84 -5.42
CA ALA A 163 20.02 4.69 -6.12
C ALA A 163 18.92 3.82 -6.75
N THR A 164 17.82 3.60 -6.01
CA THR A 164 16.68 2.79 -6.46
C THR A 164 15.41 3.22 -5.74
N PHE A 165 14.26 2.82 -6.28
CA PHE A 165 13.01 2.86 -5.52
C PHE A 165 13.11 1.97 -4.28
N LYS A 166 12.83 2.52 -3.12
CA LYS A 166 12.83 1.79 -1.83
C LYS A 166 11.63 2.22 -1.02
N TYR A 167 10.53 1.47 -1.16
CA TYR A 167 9.30 1.76 -0.42
C TYR A 167 9.56 1.77 1.10
N THR A 168 9.09 2.82 1.79
CA THR A 168 9.34 2.99 3.22
C THR A 168 8.13 3.58 3.96
N ASN A 169 7.62 2.85 4.95
CA ASN A 169 6.63 3.36 5.89
C ASN A 169 7.30 4.26 6.95
N ILE A 170 8.53 3.90 7.38
CA ILE A 170 9.33 4.73 8.30
C ILE A 170 9.54 6.12 7.70
N GLY A 171 9.95 6.21 6.42
CA GLY A 171 10.14 7.50 5.75
C GLY A 171 8.90 8.38 5.74
N TYR A 172 7.74 7.83 5.44
CA TYR A 172 6.47 8.58 5.48
C TYR A 172 6.04 8.95 6.89
N SER A 173 6.34 8.11 7.88
CA SER A 173 6.10 8.44 9.28
C SER A 173 6.97 9.61 9.76
N LEU A 174 8.23 9.67 9.31
CA LEU A 174 9.10 10.83 9.55
C LEU A 174 8.55 12.10 8.87
N LEU A 175 8.00 11.99 7.64
CA LEU A 175 7.31 13.12 7.00
C LEU A 175 6.13 13.61 7.84
N GLY A 176 5.37 12.71 8.46
CA GLY A 176 4.29 13.09 9.38
C GLY A 176 4.77 13.96 10.55
N LEU A 177 5.88 13.56 11.19
CA LEU A 177 6.48 14.37 12.26
C LEU A 177 6.96 15.75 11.75
N ILE A 178 7.53 15.78 10.55
CA ILE A 178 8.01 17.03 9.93
C ILE A 178 6.84 17.94 9.56
N ILE A 179 5.77 17.40 8.99
CA ILE A 179 4.54 18.14 8.68
C ILE A 179 3.96 18.76 9.95
N GLY A 180 3.82 17.98 11.02
CA GLY A 180 3.32 18.50 12.30
C GLY A 180 4.17 19.65 12.82
N LYS A 181 5.49 19.51 12.77
CA LYS A 181 6.41 20.56 13.20
C LYS A 181 6.34 21.82 12.31
N ALA A 182 6.27 21.66 11.00
CA ALA A 182 6.16 22.75 10.03
C ALA A 182 4.81 23.48 10.15
N ALA A 183 3.75 22.76 10.45
CA ALA A 183 2.41 23.30 10.67
C ALA A 183 2.24 23.95 12.05
N GLY A 184 3.07 23.59 13.04
CA GLY A 184 2.90 24.02 14.44
C GLY A 184 1.75 23.31 15.18
N SER A 185 1.36 22.13 14.70
CA SER A 185 0.31 21.27 15.27
C SER A 185 0.70 19.80 15.15
N SER A 186 -0.15 18.85 15.58
CA SER A 186 0.10 17.45 15.24
C SER A 186 -0.19 17.19 13.75
N PHE A 187 0.41 16.15 13.19
CA PHE A 187 0.11 15.68 11.82
C PHE A 187 -1.40 15.42 11.63
N ASN A 188 -2.00 14.71 12.61
CA ASN A 188 -3.41 14.37 12.56
C ASN A 188 -4.29 15.64 12.57
N ALA A 189 -4.04 16.59 13.46
CA ALA A 189 -4.78 17.85 13.51
C ALA A 189 -4.61 18.69 12.23
N TYR A 190 -3.42 18.69 11.64
CA TYR A 190 -3.20 19.40 10.38
C TYR A 190 -3.97 18.79 9.23
N THR A 191 -3.90 17.47 9.06
CA THR A 191 -4.59 16.77 7.97
C THR A 191 -6.11 16.80 8.14
N GLU A 192 -6.59 16.75 9.38
CA GLU A 192 -8.00 16.96 9.72
C GLU A 192 -8.50 18.30 9.16
N ALA A 193 -7.89 19.40 9.60
CA ALA A 193 -8.33 20.76 9.22
C ALA A 193 -8.06 21.09 7.74
N ALA A 194 -6.87 20.73 7.22
CA ALA A 194 -6.40 21.19 5.91
C ALA A 194 -6.92 20.34 4.74
N ILE A 195 -7.37 19.11 5.00
CA ILE A 195 -7.81 18.17 3.95
C ILE A 195 -9.21 17.65 4.25
N ILE A 196 -9.41 17.01 5.39
CA ILE A 196 -10.63 16.26 5.71
C ILE A 196 -11.83 17.22 5.83
N GLU A 197 -11.76 18.18 6.75
CA GLU A 197 -12.80 19.20 6.95
C GLU A 197 -13.00 20.05 5.69
N LYS A 198 -11.91 20.46 5.05
CA LYS A 198 -11.94 21.30 3.85
C LYS A 198 -12.69 20.66 2.69
N LEU A 199 -12.61 19.35 2.54
CA LEU A 199 -13.35 18.58 1.52
C LEU A 199 -14.70 18.06 2.02
N GLY A 200 -15.01 18.18 3.30
CA GLY A 200 -16.20 17.63 3.92
C GLY A 200 -16.26 16.10 3.94
N LEU A 201 -15.12 15.44 4.13
CA LEU A 201 -15.00 13.98 4.22
C LEU A 201 -15.49 13.52 5.60
N ARG A 202 -16.75 13.16 5.69
CA ARG A 202 -17.42 12.92 6.99
C ARG A 202 -17.07 11.59 7.63
N ASN A 203 -16.59 10.65 6.83
CA ASN A 203 -16.28 9.29 7.22
C ASN A 203 -14.78 8.99 7.07
N THR A 204 -13.94 10.00 7.22
CA THR A 204 -12.49 9.89 7.08
C THR A 204 -11.80 10.51 8.28
N GLY A 205 -10.77 9.83 8.78
CA GLY A 205 -9.91 10.35 9.83
C GLY A 205 -8.47 9.85 9.68
N PRO A 206 -7.51 10.56 10.31
CA PRO A 206 -6.09 10.28 10.11
C PRO A 206 -5.57 9.09 10.92
N GLU A 207 -6.34 8.61 11.92
CA GLU A 207 -5.97 7.46 12.73
C GLU A 207 -7.24 6.78 13.29
N LEU A 208 -7.10 5.54 13.78
CA LEU A 208 -8.15 4.80 14.45
C LEU A 208 -8.84 5.69 15.49
N ASP A 209 -10.15 5.80 15.37
CA ASP A 209 -11.00 6.41 16.38
C ASP A 209 -11.75 5.28 17.13
N GLU A 210 -11.37 5.05 18.39
CA GLU A 210 -11.97 3.99 19.21
C GLU A 210 -13.45 4.25 19.51
N THR A 211 -13.92 5.48 19.39
CA THR A 211 -15.33 5.83 19.59
C THR A 211 -16.21 5.37 18.43
N LEU A 212 -15.61 5.08 17.27
CA LEU A 212 -16.26 4.63 16.05
C LEU A 212 -16.05 3.12 15.77
N LEU A 213 -15.58 2.33 16.75
CA LEU A 213 -15.25 0.91 16.53
C LEU A 213 -16.41 0.09 15.95
N ALA A 214 -17.64 0.43 16.28
CA ALA A 214 -18.84 -0.22 15.75
C ALA A 214 -19.09 0.11 14.26
N ASP A 215 -18.57 1.22 13.77
CA ASP A 215 -18.76 1.68 12.40
C ASP A 215 -17.70 1.12 11.44
N TYR A 216 -16.63 0.51 11.95
CA TYR A 216 -15.61 -0.09 11.09
C TYR A 216 -16.09 -1.42 10.52
N ALA A 217 -15.86 -1.63 9.24
CA ALA A 217 -15.94 -2.95 8.66
C ALA A 217 -14.93 -3.87 9.36
N GLY A 218 -15.39 -5.01 9.85
CA GLY A 218 -14.53 -6.02 10.47
C GLY A 218 -13.47 -6.49 9.48
N GLY A 219 -12.21 -6.41 9.86
CA GLY A 219 -11.12 -6.96 9.07
C GLY A 219 -11.05 -8.47 9.19
N HIS A 220 -10.83 -9.20 8.10
CA HIS A 220 -10.80 -10.66 8.10
C HIS A 220 -9.46 -11.19 7.61
N SER A 221 -9.03 -12.31 8.19
CA SER A 221 -7.81 -13.00 7.74
C SER A 221 -7.90 -13.46 6.28
N ALA A 222 -6.73 -13.66 5.66
CA ALA A 222 -6.65 -14.30 4.35
C ALA A 222 -6.97 -15.80 4.45
N LEU A 223 -7.52 -16.38 3.37
CA LEU A 223 -7.76 -17.83 3.25
C LEU A 223 -6.50 -18.62 2.86
N SER A 224 -5.37 -17.97 2.72
CA SER A 224 -4.14 -18.57 2.20
C SER A 224 -3.57 -19.70 3.09
N SER A 225 -3.95 -19.73 4.37
CA SER A 225 -3.45 -20.72 5.33
C SER A 225 -4.52 -21.50 6.08
N CYS A 226 -5.81 -21.15 5.92
CA CYS A 226 -6.92 -21.82 6.61
C CYS A 226 -8.20 -21.85 5.75
N THR A 227 -9.17 -22.69 6.14
CA THR A 227 -10.45 -22.83 5.44
C THR A 227 -11.43 -21.72 5.78
N ASP A 228 -11.27 -21.12 6.97
CA ASP A 228 -12.18 -20.13 7.51
C ASP A 228 -11.44 -18.82 7.81
N ARG A 229 -12.15 -17.72 7.71
CA ARG A 229 -11.63 -16.40 8.04
C ARG A 229 -11.90 -16.08 9.48
N HIS A 230 -10.94 -15.42 10.12
CA HIS A 230 -11.08 -14.89 11.48
C HIS A 230 -11.19 -13.37 11.43
N VAL A 231 -12.05 -12.81 12.29
CA VAL A 231 -12.11 -11.36 12.51
C VAL A 231 -10.85 -10.92 13.25
N ILE A 232 -10.24 -9.86 12.80
CA ILE A 232 -8.98 -9.33 13.34
C ILE A 232 -9.25 -7.92 13.88
N PRO A 233 -8.91 -7.62 15.15
CA PRO A 233 -9.18 -6.32 15.76
C PRO A 233 -8.40 -5.19 15.08
N HIS A 234 -8.95 -3.98 15.03
CA HIS A 234 -8.25 -2.78 14.57
C HIS A 234 -7.22 -2.34 15.61
N VAL A 235 -6.15 -1.68 15.14
CA VAL A 235 -5.07 -1.18 16.00
C VAL A 235 -4.70 0.25 15.64
N ASP A 236 -4.33 1.02 16.66
CA ASP A 236 -3.75 2.35 16.52
C ASP A 236 -2.32 2.25 15.95
N THR A 237 -2.06 2.95 14.85
CA THR A 237 -0.75 2.99 14.19
C THR A 237 0.18 4.06 14.77
N ARG A 238 -0.29 4.84 15.73
CA ARG A 238 0.48 5.78 16.55
C ARG A 238 1.33 6.73 15.68
N ALA A 239 2.67 6.73 15.86
CA ALA A 239 3.56 7.57 15.06
C ALA A 239 3.64 7.21 13.58
N MET A 240 3.06 6.08 13.15
CA MET A 240 3.01 5.66 11.76
C MET A 240 1.72 6.08 11.04
N SER A 241 0.87 6.89 11.64
CA SER A 241 -0.38 7.38 11.07
C SER A 241 -0.20 7.97 9.67
N ALA A 242 0.84 8.76 9.45
CA ALA A 242 1.17 9.36 8.16
C ALA A 242 1.49 8.34 7.03
N ALA A 243 1.89 7.13 7.39
CA ALA A 243 2.17 6.06 6.45
C ALA A 243 0.96 5.14 6.23
N THR A 244 0.08 4.96 7.27
CA THR A 244 -0.88 3.84 7.26
C THR A 244 -2.11 4.04 8.14
N GLY A 245 -2.26 5.15 8.88
CA GLY A 245 -3.27 5.30 9.93
C GLY A 245 -4.68 5.63 9.45
N PHE A 246 -4.86 6.18 8.27
CA PHE A 246 -6.15 6.69 7.84
C PHE A 246 -7.21 5.59 7.74
N TYR A 247 -8.44 6.00 8.05
CA TYR A 247 -9.67 5.29 7.70
C TYR A 247 -10.54 6.15 6.79
N SER A 248 -11.39 5.50 5.99
CA SER A 248 -12.31 6.19 5.09
C SER A 248 -13.40 5.24 4.57
N THR A 249 -14.30 5.77 3.76
CA THR A 249 -15.25 5.01 2.93
C THR A 249 -14.88 5.12 1.45
N ALA A 250 -15.50 4.30 0.60
CA ALA A 250 -15.32 4.40 -0.85
C ALA A 250 -15.75 5.78 -1.39
N GLU A 251 -16.82 6.36 -0.86
CA GLU A 251 -17.34 7.67 -1.26
C GLU A 251 -16.37 8.82 -0.93
N ASP A 252 -15.86 8.85 0.31
CA ASP A 252 -14.91 9.87 0.72
C ASP A 252 -13.58 9.75 -0.05
N MET A 253 -13.15 8.52 -0.35
CA MET A 253 -11.94 8.30 -1.13
C MET A 253 -12.05 8.81 -2.58
N VAL A 254 -13.17 8.62 -3.25
CA VAL A 254 -13.35 9.20 -4.60
C VAL A 254 -13.53 10.71 -4.55
N THR A 255 -14.12 11.25 -3.48
CA THR A 255 -14.24 12.69 -3.23
C THR A 255 -12.86 13.31 -3.01
N PHE A 256 -12.01 12.69 -2.18
CA PHE A 256 -10.61 13.09 -2.00
C PHE A 256 -9.83 13.04 -3.33
N SER A 257 -10.01 11.96 -4.10
CA SER A 257 -9.35 11.80 -5.39
C SER A 257 -9.77 12.86 -6.40
N SER A 258 -11.05 13.28 -6.40
CA SER A 258 -11.55 14.32 -7.31
C SER A 258 -10.85 15.66 -7.11
N ALA A 259 -10.42 15.98 -5.88
CA ALA A 259 -9.65 17.20 -5.59
C ALA A 259 -8.22 17.18 -6.18
N HIS A 260 -7.78 16.03 -6.72
CA HIS A 260 -6.50 15.88 -7.42
C HIS A 260 -6.62 15.94 -8.95
N PHE A 261 -7.82 16.16 -9.49
CA PHE A 261 -7.98 16.43 -10.92
C PHE A 261 -7.40 17.79 -11.30
N TYR A 262 -6.84 17.89 -12.48
CA TYR A 262 -6.42 19.18 -13.01
C TYR A 262 -7.63 20.11 -13.22
N GLY A 263 -7.51 21.34 -12.80
CA GLY A 263 -8.58 22.33 -12.80
C GLY A 263 -9.37 22.42 -11.49
N ASP A 264 -9.16 21.51 -10.54
CA ASP A 264 -9.74 21.58 -9.19
C ASP A 264 -8.74 22.24 -8.23
N ASP A 265 -9.10 23.32 -7.59
CA ASP A 265 -8.22 24.10 -6.71
C ASP A 265 -8.54 23.95 -5.21
N ARG A 266 -9.43 23.00 -4.86
CA ARG A 266 -9.84 22.79 -3.47
C ARG A 266 -8.67 22.48 -2.53
N LEU A 267 -7.69 21.71 -2.95
CA LEU A 267 -6.55 21.31 -2.11
C LEU A 267 -5.22 21.90 -2.58
N LEU A 268 -4.91 21.82 -3.87
CA LEU A 268 -3.62 22.14 -4.46
C LEU A 268 -3.78 22.84 -5.79
N SER A 269 -2.80 23.67 -6.14
CA SER A 269 -2.69 24.21 -7.50
C SER A 269 -2.41 23.10 -8.54
N ASP A 270 -2.76 23.34 -9.79
CA ASP A 270 -2.44 22.40 -10.89
C ASP A 270 -0.95 22.15 -11.04
N ARG A 271 -0.10 23.14 -10.73
CA ARG A 271 1.35 22.97 -10.72
C ARG A 271 1.77 21.90 -9.72
N SER A 272 1.28 21.99 -8.50
CA SER A 272 1.60 21.04 -7.42
C SER A 272 1.04 19.64 -7.70
N LYS A 273 -0.18 19.56 -8.25
CA LYS A 273 -0.74 18.26 -8.66
C LYS A 273 0.09 17.58 -9.77
N ARG A 274 0.56 18.35 -10.75
CA ARG A 274 1.44 17.82 -11.81
C ARG A 274 2.77 17.34 -11.24
N GLU A 275 3.36 18.07 -10.29
CA GLU A 275 4.58 17.64 -9.61
C GLU A 275 4.33 16.38 -8.78
N MET A 276 3.24 16.32 -8.02
CA MET A 276 2.88 15.17 -7.19
C MET A 276 2.63 13.91 -8.02
N GLN A 277 1.98 14.07 -9.18
CA GLN A 277 1.59 12.96 -10.07
C GLN A 277 2.62 12.64 -11.15
N ARG A 278 3.75 13.37 -11.17
CA ARG A 278 4.86 13.08 -12.07
C ARG A 278 5.53 11.78 -11.63
N THR A 279 5.72 10.87 -12.57
CA THR A 279 6.45 9.64 -12.32
C THR A 279 7.93 9.97 -12.07
N VAL A 280 8.40 9.69 -10.86
CA VAL A 280 9.80 9.81 -10.44
C VAL A 280 10.52 8.48 -10.67
N TRP A 281 9.87 7.38 -10.36
CA TRP A 281 10.39 6.03 -10.54
C TRP A 281 9.53 5.24 -11.51
N ILE A 282 10.16 4.53 -12.44
CA ILE A 282 9.53 3.62 -13.41
C ILE A 282 10.04 2.21 -13.13
N GLY A 283 9.16 1.20 -13.24
CA GLY A 283 9.54 -0.19 -13.03
C GLY A 283 9.93 -0.43 -11.58
N LEU A 284 8.95 -0.35 -10.69
CA LEU A 284 9.14 -0.69 -9.29
C LEU A 284 9.53 -2.17 -9.18
N ASP A 285 10.30 -2.53 -8.16
CA ASP A 285 10.89 -3.87 -7.87
C ASP A 285 9.89 -5.05 -7.83
N SER A 286 8.73 -4.92 -8.43
CA SER A 286 7.75 -5.98 -8.58
C SER A 286 7.28 -6.03 -10.04
N ASP A 287 7.19 -7.23 -10.59
CA ASP A 287 6.58 -7.49 -11.90
C ASP A 287 5.07 -7.20 -11.94
N ALA A 288 4.46 -6.77 -10.84
CA ALA A 288 3.17 -6.11 -10.92
C ALA A 288 3.36 -4.86 -11.78
N PRO A 289 2.48 -4.58 -12.75
CA PRO A 289 2.61 -3.43 -13.64
C PRO A 289 2.31 -2.13 -12.90
N LEU A 290 3.13 -1.81 -11.89
CA LEU A 290 3.25 -0.47 -11.36
C LEU A 290 4.06 0.29 -12.40
N ASP A 291 3.40 1.05 -13.26
CA ASP A 291 4.09 1.83 -14.28
C ASP A 291 5.01 2.89 -13.68
N GLY A 292 4.75 3.31 -12.43
CA GLY A 292 5.65 4.20 -11.72
C GLY A 292 5.13 4.75 -10.39
N TYR A 293 5.98 5.50 -9.71
CA TYR A 293 5.70 6.19 -8.45
C TYR A 293 6.09 7.66 -8.53
N GLY A 294 5.22 8.53 -8.04
CA GLY A 294 5.43 9.98 -7.90
C GLY A 294 5.60 10.38 -6.42
N TYR A 295 5.02 11.49 -6.02
CA TYR A 295 4.98 11.94 -4.63
C TYR A 295 3.68 11.46 -3.97
N GLY A 296 3.75 10.30 -3.28
CA GLY A 296 2.61 9.66 -2.64
C GLY A 296 1.54 9.13 -3.59
N THR A 297 1.91 8.92 -4.85
CA THR A 297 1.00 8.45 -5.90
C THR A 297 1.65 7.36 -6.74
N ILE A 298 0.89 6.34 -7.06
CA ILE A 298 1.22 5.27 -8.00
C ILE A 298 0.61 5.64 -9.35
N THR A 299 1.37 5.48 -10.43
CA THR A 299 0.85 5.57 -11.81
C THR A 299 0.68 4.17 -12.37
N ARG A 300 -0.50 3.86 -12.92
CA ARG A 300 -0.80 2.59 -13.60
C ARG A 300 -1.58 2.85 -14.89
N HIS A 301 -1.56 1.89 -15.81
CA HIS A 301 -2.38 1.89 -17.00
C HIS A 301 -3.48 0.82 -16.91
N TYR A 302 -4.72 1.27 -17.00
CA TYR A 302 -5.90 0.40 -17.10
C TYR A 302 -6.54 0.60 -18.46
N GLY A 303 -6.60 -0.47 -19.28
CA GLY A 303 -7.18 -0.37 -20.62
C GLY A 303 -6.51 0.69 -21.53
N GLY A 304 -5.23 1.00 -21.31
CA GLY A 304 -4.50 2.05 -22.04
C GLY A 304 -4.64 3.47 -21.47
N HIS A 305 -5.47 3.66 -20.44
CA HIS A 305 -5.62 4.94 -19.75
C HIS A 305 -4.64 5.05 -18.59
N ARG A 306 -3.89 6.15 -18.55
CA ARG A 306 -3.05 6.47 -17.41
C ARG A 306 -3.94 6.88 -16.24
N MET A 307 -3.89 6.11 -15.18
CA MET A 307 -4.53 6.39 -13.90
C MET A 307 -3.47 6.67 -12.85
N VAL A 308 -3.78 7.54 -11.92
CA VAL A 308 -2.96 7.86 -10.76
C VAL A 308 -3.75 7.46 -9.52
N GLY A 309 -3.07 7.09 -8.45
CA GLY A 309 -3.77 6.71 -7.22
C GLY A 309 -2.83 6.14 -6.21
N HIS A 310 -3.36 5.36 -5.31
CA HIS A 310 -2.58 4.52 -4.42
C HIS A 310 -3.30 3.20 -4.15
N LEU A 311 -2.58 2.25 -3.59
CA LEU A 311 -3.11 1.01 -3.07
C LEU A 311 -2.95 1.03 -1.56
N GLY A 312 -3.95 0.55 -0.84
CA GLY A 312 -3.86 0.30 0.58
C GLY A 312 -3.87 -1.19 0.86
N GLY A 313 -2.89 -1.67 1.60
CA GLY A 313 -2.86 -3.01 2.18
C GLY A 313 -2.67 -2.90 3.68
N TYR A 314 -3.72 -3.20 4.42
CA TYR A 314 -3.70 -3.41 5.87
C TYR A 314 -3.99 -4.89 6.12
N PRO A 315 -3.52 -5.54 7.17
CA PRO A 315 -3.73 -6.98 7.35
C PRO A 315 -5.15 -7.52 7.15
N ARG A 316 -6.10 -6.66 6.84
CA ARG A 316 -7.54 -6.94 6.82
C ARG A 316 -8.31 -6.22 5.74
N HIS A 317 -7.73 -5.19 5.13
CA HIS A 317 -8.39 -4.36 4.12
C HIS A 317 -7.46 -4.17 2.95
N ILE A 318 -7.98 -4.35 1.74
CA ILE A 318 -7.29 -4.02 0.49
C ILE A 318 -8.11 -2.95 -0.21
N THR A 319 -7.46 -1.84 -0.57
CA THR A 319 -8.16 -0.63 -0.99
C THR A 319 -7.46 0.06 -2.18
N PRO A 320 -7.81 -0.22 -3.43
CA PRO A 320 -7.38 0.56 -4.58
C PRO A 320 -8.23 1.80 -4.75
N THR A 321 -7.61 2.92 -5.08
CA THR A 321 -8.33 4.14 -5.47
C THR A 321 -7.62 4.84 -6.63
N PRO A 322 -7.81 4.38 -7.89
CA PRO A 322 -7.30 5.04 -9.07
C PRO A 322 -8.18 6.23 -9.51
N TRP A 323 -7.54 7.29 -10.04
CA TRP A 323 -8.20 8.41 -10.68
C TRP A 323 -7.52 8.85 -11.95
N GLY A 324 -8.28 9.42 -12.89
CA GLY A 324 -7.77 10.02 -14.12
C GLY A 324 -7.39 11.49 -13.90
N PRO A 325 -6.12 11.90 -14.00
CA PRO A 325 -5.66 13.26 -13.71
C PRO A 325 -6.41 14.36 -14.47
N GLY A 326 -6.82 14.08 -15.70
CA GLY A 326 -7.57 15.00 -16.56
C GLY A 326 -9.07 15.12 -16.24
N GLY A 327 -9.53 14.63 -15.09
CA GLY A 327 -10.95 14.68 -14.71
C GLY A 327 -11.79 13.53 -15.30
N GLY A 328 -11.14 12.46 -15.80
CA GLY A 328 -11.83 11.31 -16.41
C GLY A 328 -12.62 10.42 -15.45
N GLY A 329 -12.53 10.67 -14.14
CA GLY A 329 -13.22 9.96 -13.09
C GLY A 329 -12.29 9.39 -12.02
N ALA A 330 -12.88 8.97 -10.91
CA ALA A 330 -12.22 8.26 -9.83
C ALA A 330 -13.02 7.03 -9.42
N LEU A 331 -12.34 6.02 -8.93
CA LEU A 331 -12.93 4.77 -8.46
C LEU A 331 -12.30 4.40 -7.12
N SER A 332 -13.09 3.88 -6.19
CA SER A 332 -12.57 3.27 -4.96
C SER A 332 -13.28 1.95 -4.71
N VAL A 333 -12.52 0.90 -4.39
CA VAL A 333 -13.07 -0.45 -4.12
C VAL A 333 -12.40 -1.04 -2.88
N PRO A 334 -12.71 -0.58 -1.67
CA PRO A 334 -12.23 -1.23 -0.45
C PRO A 334 -12.92 -2.58 -0.23
N THR A 335 -12.12 -3.58 0.19
CA THR A 335 -12.57 -4.91 0.60
C THR A 335 -12.07 -5.23 1.99
N ASN A 336 -12.81 -6.04 2.76
CA ASN A 336 -12.51 -6.30 4.16
C ASN A 336 -11.78 -7.62 4.47
N PRO A 337 -11.33 -8.47 3.54
CA PRO A 337 -10.36 -9.51 3.82
C PRO A 337 -8.93 -9.09 3.44
N GLY A 338 -7.93 -9.68 4.09
CA GLY A 338 -6.51 -9.42 3.83
C GLY A 338 -6.00 -9.89 2.47
N ASP A 339 -6.72 -10.79 1.81
CA ASP A 339 -6.51 -11.28 0.45
C ASP A 339 -7.63 -10.81 -0.50
N GLY A 340 -8.24 -9.67 -0.21
CA GLY A 340 -9.38 -9.16 -0.95
C GLY A 340 -9.08 -8.90 -2.42
N PRO A 341 -10.01 -9.21 -3.34
CA PRO A 341 -9.83 -9.08 -4.78
C PRO A 341 -10.00 -7.63 -5.27
N ALA A 342 -9.71 -6.65 -4.43
CA ALA A 342 -10.03 -5.24 -4.65
C ALA A 342 -9.46 -4.69 -5.96
N GLU A 343 -8.21 -5.03 -6.31
CA GLU A 343 -7.59 -4.59 -7.57
C GLU A 343 -8.24 -5.25 -8.79
N GLU A 344 -8.59 -6.53 -8.69
CA GLU A 344 -9.30 -7.24 -9.74
C GLU A 344 -10.70 -6.63 -9.98
N LEU A 345 -11.40 -6.30 -8.89
CA LEU A 345 -12.71 -5.64 -8.97
C LEU A 345 -12.59 -4.23 -9.56
N ALA A 346 -11.60 -3.45 -9.13
CA ALA A 346 -11.34 -2.12 -9.69
C ALA A 346 -11.01 -2.17 -11.19
N ALA A 347 -10.14 -3.08 -11.60
CA ALA A 347 -9.78 -3.27 -13.00
C ALA A 347 -10.99 -3.69 -13.86
N GLY A 348 -11.85 -4.57 -13.31
CA GLY A 348 -13.08 -5.00 -13.98
C GLY A 348 -14.08 -3.87 -14.18
N ILE A 349 -14.31 -3.05 -13.15
CA ILE A 349 -15.18 -1.84 -13.25
C ILE A 349 -14.63 -0.91 -14.32
N LEU A 350 -13.34 -0.57 -14.29
CA LEU A 350 -12.73 0.32 -15.28
C LEU A 350 -12.87 -0.22 -16.70
N LYS A 351 -12.73 -1.54 -16.89
CA LYS A 351 -12.91 -2.19 -18.19
C LYS A 351 -14.36 -2.12 -18.68
N ILE A 352 -15.35 -2.31 -17.78
CA ILE A 352 -16.77 -2.20 -18.12
C ILE A 352 -17.09 -0.77 -18.55
N LEU A 353 -16.64 0.23 -17.80
CA LEU A 353 -16.84 1.64 -18.11
C LEU A 353 -16.12 2.07 -19.40
N ASP A 354 -14.92 1.57 -19.64
CA ASP A 354 -14.17 1.84 -20.88
C ASP A 354 -14.87 1.25 -22.12
N THR A 355 -15.41 0.03 -21.99
CA THR A 355 -16.21 -0.59 -23.05
C THR A 355 -17.44 0.26 -23.40
N ALA A 356 -18.12 0.80 -22.39
CA ALA A 356 -19.28 1.69 -22.60
C ALA A 356 -18.90 3.01 -23.28
N ARG A 357 -17.69 3.50 -23.06
CA ARG A 357 -17.18 4.71 -23.72
C ARG A 357 -16.70 4.48 -25.15
N ASN A 358 -16.69 3.23 -25.63
CA ASN A 358 -16.17 2.86 -26.95
C ASN A 358 -14.75 3.42 -27.23
N GLN A 359 -13.91 3.51 -26.21
CA GLN A 359 -12.53 3.98 -26.41
C GLN A 359 -11.64 2.81 -26.83
N PRO A 360 -10.81 3.00 -27.86
CA PRO A 360 -9.92 1.95 -28.33
C PRO A 360 -8.84 1.65 -27.26
N THR A 361 -8.70 0.39 -26.91
CA THR A 361 -7.59 -0.07 -26.06
C THR A 361 -6.26 0.23 -26.71
N ARG A 362 -5.41 1.02 -26.04
CA ARG A 362 -4.03 1.19 -26.46
C ARG A 362 -3.20 -0.01 -26.00
N GLN A 363 -2.26 -0.44 -26.86
CA GLN A 363 -1.32 -1.50 -26.47
C GLN A 363 -0.48 -1.05 -25.27
N PRO A 364 -0.21 -1.93 -24.28
CA PRO A 364 0.64 -1.61 -23.15
C PRO A 364 2.07 -1.27 -23.62
N LEU A 365 2.66 -0.26 -23.01
CA LEU A 365 4.08 0.04 -23.18
C LEU A 365 4.91 -1.11 -22.61
N LYS A 366 5.95 -1.52 -23.32
CA LYS A 366 6.87 -2.54 -22.81
C LYS A 366 7.63 -1.99 -21.59
N SER A 367 7.61 -2.72 -20.48
CA SER A 367 8.38 -2.36 -19.28
C SER A 367 9.88 -2.37 -19.57
N GLY A 368 10.59 -1.33 -19.13
CA GLY A 368 12.05 -1.31 -19.13
C GLY A 368 12.61 -2.17 -17.98
N LEU A 369 13.68 -2.89 -18.25
CA LEU A 369 14.40 -3.69 -17.25
C LEU A 369 15.17 -2.78 -16.29
N ILE A 370 15.11 -3.09 -15.00
CA ILE A 370 15.91 -2.42 -13.95
C ILE A 370 17.31 -3.02 -13.95
N ASP A 371 18.31 -2.16 -13.94
CA ASP A 371 19.71 -2.55 -13.80
C ASP A 371 19.99 -2.97 -12.33
N SER A 372 20.23 -4.25 -12.12
CA SER A 372 20.57 -4.82 -10.81
C SER A 372 21.97 -4.46 -10.29
N SER A 373 22.77 -3.75 -11.08
CA SER A 373 24.15 -3.38 -10.73
C SER A 373 24.28 -2.35 -9.59
N ALA A 374 23.18 -1.71 -9.20
CA ALA A 374 23.14 -0.72 -8.10
C ALA A 374 23.04 -1.34 -6.69
N ILE A 375 23.02 -2.67 -6.57
CA ILE A 375 22.97 -3.38 -5.29
C ILE A 375 24.39 -3.42 -4.70
N ALA A 376 24.54 -3.12 -3.41
CA ALA A 376 25.81 -3.24 -2.72
C ALA A 376 26.41 -4.63 -2.94
N PRO A 377 27.75 -4.74 -3.23
CA PRO A 377 28.34 -6.02 -3.55
C PRO A 377 28.15 -7.01 -2.40
N ALA A 378 27.82 -8.25 -2.76
CA ALA A 378 27.69 -9.37 -1.84
C ALA A 378 28.98 -9.53 -1.03
N VAL A 379 28.81 -9.68 0.28
CA VAL A 379 29.86 -10.31 1.08
C VAL A 379 29.84 -11.77 0.65
N SER A 380 30.95 -12.26 0.09
CA SER A 380 31.04 -13.65 -0.36
C SER A 380 30.61 -14.61 0.76
N PRO A 381 29.69 -15.57 0.48
CA PRO A 381 29.25 -16.51 1.51
C PRO A 381 30.47 -17.30 2.05
N ALA A 382 30.55 -17.39 3.36
CA ALA A 382 31.53 -18.19 4.00
C ALA A 382 31.13 -19.68 3.91
N GLY A 383 31.65 -20.41 2.94
CA GLY A 383 31.54 -21.86 2.87
C GLY A 383 30.37 -22.39 2.03
N ASP A 384 30.33 -23.70 1.89
CA ASP A 384 29.33 -24.50 1.16
C ASP A 384 28.08 -24.64 2.02
N ILE A 385 27.19 -23.60 2.01
CA ILE A 385 25.95 -23.64 2.79
C ILE A 385 24.90 -24.43 2.02
N ASP A 386 24.33 -25.45 2.67
CA ASP A 386 23.20 -26.23 2.12
C ASP A 386 21.97 -25.33 1.96
N LEU A 387 21.55 -25.10 0.71
CA LEU A 387 20.44 -24.23 0.37
C LEU A 387 19.09 -24.80 0.82
N ASP A 388 18.95 -26.12 0.93
CA ASP A 388 17.69 -26.77 1.30
C ASP A 388 17.28 -26.44 2.74
N ARG A 389 18.23 -26.03 3.57
CA ARG A 389 17.97 -25.57 4.95
C ARG A 389 17.05 -24.35 5.05
N PHE A 390 16.93 -23.55 4.00
CA PHE A 390 16.09 -22.35 3.97
C PHE A 390 14.71 -22.60 3.39
N THR A 391 14.53 -23.74 2.73
CA THR A 391 13.28 -24.06 2.03
C THR A 391 12.14 -24.36 2.98
N GLY A 392 10.92 -24.03 2.56
CA GLY A 392 9.73 -24.30 3.33
C GLY A 392 8.56 -23.41 2.93
N ARG A 393 7.40 -23.72 3.49
CA ARG A 393 6.19 -22.89 3.38
C ARG A 393 5.95 -22.15 4.69
N PHE A 394 5.92 -20.84 4.59
CA PHE A 394 5.76 -19.94 5.73
C PHE A 394 4.47 -19.14 5.59
N ALA A 395 3.77 -18.98 6.71
CA ALA A 395 2.52 -18.23 6.75
C ALA A 395 2.61 -17.10 7.77
N ALA A 396 1.98 -15.99 7.42
CA ALA A 396 1.74 -14.84 8.27
C ALA A 396 0.31 -14.36 8.05
N LEU A 397 -0.10 -13.35 8.79
CA LEU A 397 -1.41 -12.74 8.64
C LEU A 397 -1.69 -12.23 7.19
N TRP A 398 -0.64 -11.86 6.47
CA TRP A 398 -0.71 -11.35 5.10
C TRP A 398 -0.80 -12.43 4.01
N GLY A 399 -0.48 -13.68 4.35
CA GLY A 399 -0.53 -14.76 3.38
C GLY A 399 0.54 -15.81 3.57
N VAL A 400 0.78 -16.55 2.51
CA VAL A 400 1.73 -17.65 2.45
C VAL A 400 2.84 -17.32 1.47
N THR A 401 4.07 -17.61 1.88
CA THR A 401 5.28 -17.55 1.05
C THR A 401 5.96 -18.90 1.06
N ASP A 402 6.23 -19.44 -0.13
CA ASP A 402 7.11 -20.60 -0.28
C ASP A 402 8.53 -20.10 -0.54
N VAL A 403 9.49 -20.59 0.23
CA VAL A 403 10.91 -20.46 -0.09
C VAL A 403 11.34 -21.76 -0.74
N VAL A 404 11.73 -21.67 -2.02
CA VAL A 404 12.02 -22.83 -2.86
C VAL A 404 13.41 -22.74 -3.47
N ARG A 405 14.05 -23.90 -3.60
CA ARG A 405 15.30 -24.04 -4.34
C ARG A 405 15.01 -24.48 -5.77
N ILE A 406 15.63 -23.83 -6.75
CA ILE A 406 15.61 -24.23 -8.15
C ILE A 406 17.04 -24.16 -8.66
N GLY A 407 17.65 -25.33 -8.89
CA GLY A 407 19.05 -25.45 -9.22
C GLY A 407 19.94 -24.96 -8.07
N ASP A 408 20.75 -23.96 -8.34
CA ASP A 408 21.68 -23.32 -7.40
C ASP A 408 21.14 -22.03 -6.77
N LYS A 409 19.86 -21.72 -6.98
CA LYS A 409 19.22 -20.49 -6.51
C LYS A 409 18.06 -20.75 -5.56
N ILE A 410 17.78 -19.77 -4.71
CA ILE A 410 16.64 -19.73 -3.79
C ILE A 410 15.69 -18.61 -4.21
N TYR A 411 14.40 -18.91 -4.15
CA TYR A 411 13.34 -17.97 -4.49
C TYR A 411 12.26 -17.94 -3.41
N ALA A 412 11.76 -16.73 -3.11
CA ALA A 412 10.50 -16.57 -2.41
C ALA A 412 9.37 -16.38 -3.44
N VAL A 413 8.30 -17.17 -3.32
CA VAL A 413 7.19 -17.19 -4.26
C VAL A 413 5.86 -17.19 -3.52
N SER A 414 4.82 -16.60 -4.12
CA SER A 414 3.46 -16.69 -3.58
C SER A 414 2.74 -17.90 -4.22
N PRO A 415 2.35 -18.93 -3.43
CA PRO A 415 1.61 -20.07 -3.97
C PRO A 415 0.15 -19.76 -4.28
N VAL A 416 -0.36 -18.57 -3.89
CA VAL A 416 -1.77 -18.18 -4.04
C VAL A 416 -2.09 -17.66 -5.45
N GLY A 417 -1.09 -17.22 -6.18
CA GLY A 417 -1.24 -16.73 -7.55
C GLY A 417 -1.49 -17.85 -8.57
N PRO A 418 -2.05 -17.52 -9.73
CA PRO A 418 -2.31 -18.49 -10.79
C PRO A 418 -1.03 -19.15 -11.34
N SER A 419 0.12 -18.51 -11.17
CA SER A 419 1.44 -19.05 -11.48
C SER A 419 2.46 -18.52 -10.48
N PRO A 420 2.86 -19.31 -9.47
CA PRO A 420 3.73 -18.84 -8.38
C PRO A 420 5.13 -18.43 -8.83
N LEU A 421 5.58 -18.88 -10.02
CA LEU A 421 6.91 -18.54 -10.57
C LEU A 421 6.88 -17.38 -11.57
N VAL A 422 5.76 -16.72 -11.78
CA VAL A 422 5.69 -15.55 -12.68
C VAL A 422 6.47 -14.37 -12.12
N GLN A 423 6.58 -14.29 -10.78
CA GLN A 423 7.24 -13.16 -10.10
C GLN A 423 8.02 -13.64 -8.86
N PRO A 424 9.01 -14.52 -9.02
CA PRO A 424 9.78 -14.98 -7.88
C PRO A 424 10.72 -13.87 -7.39
N ALA A 425 10.81 -13.68 -6.08
CA ALA A 425 11.92 -12.91 -5.50
C ALA A 425 13.15 -13.79 -5.39
N GLU A 426 14.22 -13.48 -6.10
CA GLU A 426 15.51 -14.16 -5.94
C GLU A 426 16.14 -13.77 -4.61
N LEU A 427 16.64 -14.78 -3.89
CA LEU A 427 17.25 -14.61 -2.56
C LEU A 427 18.71 -15.06 -2.61
N GLU A 428 19.61 -14.22 -2.06
CA GLU A 428 21.03 -14.51 -1.91
C GLU A 428 21.36 -14.91 -0.47
N VAL A 429 22.19 -15.94 -0.29
CA VAL A 429 22.67 -16.39 1.02
C VAL A 429 23.70 -15.40 1.56
N ILE A 430 23.45 -14.86 2.75
CA ILE A 430 24.39 -14.00 3.49
C ILE A 430 25.17 -14.81 4.51
N ASP A 431 24.46 -15.61 5.29
CA ASP A 431 25.01 -16.53 6.29
C ASP A 431 24.06 -17.72 6.49
N ASP A 432 24.32 -18.56 7.49
CA ASP A 432 23.57 -19.79 7.75
C ASP A 432 22.14 -19.57 8.29
N THR A 433 21.76 -18.35 8.56
CA THR A 433 20.42 -17.96 9.06
C THR A 433 19.78 -16.82 8.27
N THR A 434 20.49 -16.23 7.32
CA THR A 434 20.09 -14.98 6.68
C THR A 434 20.17 -15.06 5.16
N LEU A 435 19.08 -14.68 4.49
CA LEU A 435 19.04 -14.44 3.05
C LEU A 435 18.75 -12.95 2.78
N ARG A 436 19.16 -12.46 1.60
CA ARG A 436 18.90 -11.09 1.11
C ARG A 436 18.03 -11.16 -0.13
N ILE A 437 17.05 -10.28 -0.23
CA ILE A 437 16.20 -10.11 -1.42
C ILE A 437 17.03 -9.41 -2.50
N MET A 438 17.20 -10.08 -3.65
CA MET A 438 17.97 -9.59 -4.80
C MET A 438 17.08 -9.04 -5.93
N SER A 439 15.86 -9.56 -6.07
CA SER A 439 14.88 -9.10 -7.04
C SER A 439 13.49 -9.10 -6.43
N GLY A 440 12.53 -8.45 -7.07
CA GLY A 440 11.22 -8.08 -6.58
C GLY A 440 10.53 -9.01 -5.59
N SER A 441 9.93 -8.41 -4.57
CA SER A 441 9.06 -9.09 -3.61
C SER A 441 7.85 -8.21 -3.33
N PRO A 442 6.62 -8.75 -3.26
CA PRO A 442 5.42 -7.96 -2.99
C PRO A 442 5.44 -7.28 -1.61
N TYR A 443 6.17 -7.81 -0.63
CA TYR A 443 6.17 -7.31 0.76
C TYR A 443 7.52 -6.83 1.26
N GLY A 444 8.61 -7.23 0.63
CA GLY A 444 9.95 -6.75 0.95
C GLY A 444 10.46 -5.83 -0.15
N SER A 445 11.62 -5.26 0.06
CA SER A 445 12.34 -4.52 -0.97
C SER A 445 13.69 -5.14 -1.20
N VAL A 446 14.18 -5.03 -2.41
CA VAL A 446 15.53 -5.47 -2.75
C VAL A 446 16.53 -4.90 -1.75
N GLY A 447 17.39 -5.77 -1.19
CA GLY A 447 18.33 -5.45 -0.12
C GLY A 447 17.83 -5.76 1.31
N GLU A 448 16.52 -5.95 1.52
CA GLU A 448 16.01 -6.41 2.81
C GLU A 448 16.30 -7.90 3.04
N LEU A 449 16.16 -8.32 4.29
CA LEU A 449 16.63 -9.63 4.73
C LEU A 449 15.46 -10.56 5.07
N PHE A 450 15.68 -11.85 4.78
CA PHE A 450 14.96 -12.96 5.39
C PHE A 450 15.87 -13.52 6.50
N ARG A 451 15.43 -13.45 7.74
CA ARG A 451 16.15 -13.96 8.91
C ARG A 451 15.42 -15.13 9.53
N TYR A 452 16.08 -16.25 9.66
CA TYR A 452 15.54 -17.49 10.16
C TYR A 452 15.85 -17.67 11.64
N GLU A 453 14.83 -17.87 12.44
CA GLU A 453 14.97 -18.35 13.82
C GLU A 453 14.88 -19.88 13.82
N ARG A 454 15.78 -20.53 14.55
CA ARG A 454 15.84 -21.99 14.67
C ARG A 454 15.85 -22.42 16.12
N ASP A 455 15.31 -23.60 16.39
CA ASP A 455 15.43 -24.24 17.69
C ASP A 455 16.83 -24.88 17.88
N ALA A 456 17.06 -25.44 19.06
CA ALA A 456 18.32 -26.11 19.38
C ALA A 456 18.59 -27.36 18.50
N GLY A 457 17.60 -27.92 17.86
CA GLY A 457 17.70 -29.03 16.90
C GLY A 457 17.92 -28.58 15.47
N GLY A 458 17.92 -27.25 15.20
CA GLY A 458 18.10 -26.67 13.86
C GLY A 458 16.82 -26.52 13.04
N ALA A 459 15.64 -26.92 13.57
CA ALA A 459 14.37 -26.72 12.89
C ALA A 459 13.97 -25.23 12.85
N ILE A 460 13.36 -24.81 11.73
CA ILE A 460 12.90 -23.42 11.58
C ILE A 460 11.69 -23.18 12.50
N ILE A 461 11.82 -22.24 13.43
CA ILE A 461 10.73 -21.78 14.29
C ILE A 461 9.95 -20.67 13.61
N SER A 462 10.64 -19.73 12.98
CA SER A 462 10.06 -18.58 12.29
C SER A 462 11.04 -17.96 11.30
N VAL A 463 10.53 -17.12 10.42
CA VAL A 463 11.32 -16.28 9.52
C VAL A 463 10.82 -14.85 9.56
N PHE A 464 11.74 -13.89 9.59
CA PHE A 464 11.42 -12.47 9.40
C PHE A 464 11.70 -12.11 7.94
N ALA A 465 10.66 -11.85 7.19
CA ALA A 465 10.72 -11.48 5.78
C ALA A 465 10.33 -10.01 5.62
N GLY A 466 11.28 -9.16 5.22
CA GLY A 466 11.04 -7.71 5.14
C GLY A 466 10.59 -7.10 6.48
N GLY A 467 11.09 -7.63 7.59
CA GLY A 467 10.75 -7.21 8.95
C GLY A 467 9.47 -7.84 9.54
N MET A 468 8.68 -8.56 8.74
CA MET A 468 7.47 -9.25 9.22
C MET A 468 7.77 -10.69 9.59
N LYS A 469 7.25 -11.12 10.75
CA LYS A 469 7.38 -12.49 11.22
C LYS A 469 6.39 -13.42 10.52
N ALA A 470 6.89 -14.53 10.03
CA ALA A 470 6.10 -15.64 9.49
C ALA A 470 6.57 -16.95 10.15
N TRP A 471 5.71 -17.94 10.18
CA TRP A 471 5.95 -19.23 10.80
C TRP A 471 5.81 -20.35 9.77
N PRO A 472 6.47 -21.50 9.97
CA PRO A 472 6.13 -22.70 9.21
C PRO A 472 4.62 -22.90 9.23
N ILE A 473 4.02 -23.24 8.10
CA ILE A 473 2.56 -23.23 7.93
C ILE A 473 1.81 -24.09 8.96
N GLU A 474 2.39 -25.21 9.37
CA GLU A 474 1.78 -26.08 10.37
C GLU A 474 1.79 -25.43 11.77
N VAL A 475 2.83 -24.68 12.10
CA VAL A 475 2.91 -23.90 13.35
C VAL A 475 1.87 -22.79 13.32
N TYR A 476 1.77 -22.07 12.18
CA TYR A 476 0.82 -20.96 12.03
C TYR A 476 -0.63 -21.42 12.13
N ARG A 477 -1.00 -22.56 11.55
CA ARG A 477 -2.33 -23.17 11.68
C ARG A 477 -2.68 -23.49 13.12
N GLY A 478 -1.73 -24.00 13.90
CA GLY A 478 -1.94 -24.29 15.33
C GLY A 478 -2.08 -23.03 16.20
N MET A 479 -1.60 -21.87 15.76
CA MET A 479 -1.81 -20.60 16.45
C MET A 479 -3.16 -19.95 16.15
N SER A 480 -3.80 -20.33 15.05
CA SER A 480 -5.06 -19.77 14.55
C SER A 480 -6.28 -20.61 14.93
N SER A 481 -6.06 -21.73 15.60
CA SER A 481 -7.08 -22.61 16.18
C SER A 481 -7.23 -22.32 17.68
#